data_a3da227c6d8df6c53e8b9ecb1fe7ef5f
#
_entry.id   a3da227c6d8df6c53e8b9ecb1fe7ef5f
#
_cell.length_a   1.000
_cell.length_b   1.000
_cell.length_c   1.000
_cell.angle_alpha   90.00
_cell.angle_beta   90.00
_cell.angle_gamma   90.00
#
_symmetry.space_group_name_H-M   'P 1'
#
loop_
_entity.id
_entity.type
_entity.pdbx_description
1 polymer ?
#
loop_
_entity_poly.entity_id
_entity_poly.type
_entity_poly.pdbx_seq_one_letter_code
_entity_poly.pdbx_strand_id
1 'polypeptide(L)'
;MVATVLSSTLLIGCGKQAPVIAEPESRPAKIMTVTVGDHETSRLFPAQAEAGDKAVLAFRVPGQLNSLDVHAGQLVTKGQLLATINPDEYRLIQKQAQAQYRLIDVQYQRIKKLRKDKVVSEQDYDSAVANRKTAKATLDQASANLSYTQLSAPYDGTISLLPAENYEYVTAKQPIMHIQTNDILYVAFQLPDYLLQRFSFTQVSASVTFDSFPTVSFPLEFEEIDTEADSKTSSYTVKMSMPRPKDLGILPGMSGQVKVTIPKGGSEKLPLSAIEQDGDTTYVWRVSEQGIVEKIAIELNEKRQVISGLNDSEQIVSSGISGLEEGMKVRKWVKERGL
;
A
#
# COMPACT_ATOMS: atom_id res chain seq x y z
N MET A 1 45.68 55.17 -101.27
CA MET A 1 44.28 55.19 -100.78
C MET A 1 44.08 54.03 -99.91
N VAL A 2 44.11 54.16 -98.63
CA VAL A 2 44.04 53.07 -97.66
C VAL A 2 42.70 53.24 -96.88
N ALA A 3 41.88 52.24 -96.97
CA ALA A 3 40.61 52.19 -96.27
C ALA A 3 40.78 51.51 -94.89
N THR A 4 40.47 52.22 -93.85
CA THR A 4 40.52 51.77 -92.45
C THR A 4 39.23 51.14 -92.07
N VAL A 5 39.18 49.86 -91.73
CA VAL A 5 38.02 49.11 -91.23
C VAL A 5 38.00 49.18 -89.68
N LEU A 6 36.99 49.76 -89.13
CA LEU A 6 36.75 49.89 -87.67
C LEU A 6 36.00 48.67 -87.17
N SER A 7 36.60 47.79 -86.36
CA SER A 7 35.98 46.58 -85.77
C SER A 7 35.39 46.92 -84.43
N SER A 8 34.03 46.83 -84.31
CA SER A 8 33.22 47.01 -83.07
C SER A 8 33.14 45.68 -82.33
N THR A 9 33.80 45.53 -81.18
CA THR A 9 33.69 44.40 -80.29
C THR A 9 32.51 44.58 -79.37
N LEU A 10 31.44 43.77 -79.52
CA LEU A 10 30.28 43.64 -78.63
C LEU A 10 30.66 42.81 -77.38
N LEU A 11 30.72 43.43 -76.23
CA LEU A 11 30.85 42.75 -74.91
C LEU A 11 29.49 42.19 -74.51
N ILE A 12 29.30 40.86 -74.62
CA ILE A 12 28.18 40.10 -74.05
C ILE A 12 28.51 39.80 -72.60
N GLY A 13 27.92 40.56 -71.67
CA GLY A 13 27.96 40.31 -70.24
C GLY A 13 27.04 39.13 -69.91
N CYS A 14 27.62 37.93 -69.54
CA CYS A 14 26.86 36.85 -68.90
C CYS A 14 26.53 37.27 -67.44
N GLY A 15 25.32 37.78 -67.21
CA GLY A 15 24.75 37.87 -65.86
C GLY A 15 24.42 36.48 -65.37
N LYS A 16 25.18 35.94 -64.43
CA LYS A 16 24.77 34.77 -63.64
C LYS A 16 23.57 35.19 -62.84
N GLN A 17 22.37 34.71 -63.17
CA GLN A 17 21.22 34.77 -62.25
C GLN A 17 21.59 34.05 -60.97
N ALA A 18 21.46 34.76 -59.82
CA ALA A 18 21.58 34.14 -58.52
C ALA A 18 20.59 32.98 -58.40
N PRO A 19 21.00 31.84 -57.86
CA PRO A 19 20.05 30.71 -57.70
C PRO A 19 18.91 31.16 -56.82
N VAL A 20 17.67 31.07 -57.39
CA VAL A 20 16.47 31.21 -56.60
C VAL A 20 16.47 30.09 -55.60
N ILE A 21 16.80 30.37 -54.33
CA ILE A 21 16.65 29.42 -53.25
C ILE A 21 15.16 29.22 -53.07
N ALA A 22 14.63 28.10 -53.56
CA ALA A 22 13.26 27.73 -53.32
C ALA A 22 13.04 27.72 -51.83
N GLU A 23 12.04 28.49 -51.34
CA GLU A 23 11.64 28.42 -49.94
C GLU A 23 11.41 26.93 -49.58
N PRO A 24 11.95 26.46 -48.46
CA PRO A 24 11.77 25.06 -48.08
C PRO A 24 10.32 24.76 -47.91
N GLU A 25 9.80 23.70 -48.56
CA GLU A 25 8.40 23.28 -48.53
C GLU A 25 7.84 23.13 -47.10
N SER A 26 8.68 23.07 -46.07
CA SER A 26 8.31 23.01 -44.65
C SER A 26 9.41 23.57 -43.76
N ARG A 27 9.03 24.30 -42.71
CA ARG A 27 9.94 24.89 -41.72
C ARG A 27 10.23 23.89 -40.58
N PRO A 28 11.48 23.67 -40.16
CA PRO A 28 11.78 22.83 -39.02
C PRO A 28 11.30 23.51 -37.73
N ALA A 29 10.45 22.83 -36.96
CA ALA A 29 9.94 23.29 -35.67
C ALA A 29 10.02 22.17 -34.62
N LYS A 30 10.25 22.53 -33.38
CA LYS A 30 10.21 21.57 -32.28
C LYS A 30 8.75 21.35 -31.88
N ILE A 31 8.25 20.16 -32.12
CA ILE A 31 6.84 19.79 -31.85
C ILE A 31 6.80 18.96 -30.57
N MET A 32 5.81 19.25 -29.70
CA MET A 32 5.47 18.49 -28.52
C MET A 32 3.99 18.08 -28.54
N THR A 33 3.67 16.96 -27.96
CA THR A 33 2.30 16.55 -27.70
C THR A 33 1.89 17.12 -26.35
N VAL A 34 0.74 17.77 -26.30
CA VAL A 34 0.22 18.37 -25.05
C VAL A 34 -0.65 17.36 -24.34
N THR A 35 -0.48 17.31 -23.03
CA THR A 35 -1.33 16.54 -22.14
C THR A 35 -2.32 17.48 -21.47
N VAL A 36 -3.63 17.35 -21.78
CA VAL A 36 -4.70 18.21 -21.26
C VAL A 36 -5.70 17.35 -20.50
N GLY A 37 -6.05 17.77 -19.28
CA GLY A 37 -7.02 17.07 -18.43
C GLY A 37 -6.38 16.26 -17.34
N ASP A 38 -7.22 15.52 -16.62
CA ASP A 38 -6.78 14.64 -15.53
C ASP A 38 -6.22 13.33 -16.13
N HIS A 39 -4.92 13.18 -16.02
CA HIS A 39 -4.24 11.95 -16.40
C HIS A 39 -3.95 11.10 -15.16
N GLU A 40 -4.10 9.81 -15.32
CA GLU A 40 -3.70 8.85 -14.29
C GLU A 40 -2.29 8.33 -14.59
N THR A 41 -1.47 8.31 -13.58
CA THR A 41 -0.17 7.64 -13.65
C THR A 41 -0.24 6.38 -12.79
N SER A 42 -0.08 5.22 -13.40
CA SER A 42 -0.03 3.96 -12.66
C SER A 42 1.41 3.48 -12.48
N ARG A 43 1.68 2.87 -11.33
CA ARG A 43 2.93 2.18 -11.01
C ARG A 43 2.63 0.79 -10.49
N LEU A 44 3.50 -0.14 -10.82
CA LEU A 44 3.43 -1.53 -10.38
C LEU A 44 4.47 -1.76 -9.29
N PHE A 45 4.06 -2.41 -8.21
CA PHE A 45 4.91 -2.80 -7.10
C PHE A 45 4.77 -4.31 -6.87
N PRO A 46 5.89 -5.04 -6.75
CA PRO A 46 5.85 -6.42 -6.28
C PRO A 46 5.20 -6.47 -4.89
N ALA A 47 4.31 -7.39 -4.69
CA ALA A 47 3.53 -7.50 -3.46
C ALA A 47 3.31 -8.95 -3.05
N GLN A 48 3.00 -9.16 -1.79
CA GLN A 48 2.69 -10.47 -1.24
C GLN A 48 1.40 -10.41 -0.42
N ALA A 49 0.57 -11.44 -0.55
CA ALA A 49 -0.59 -11.63 0.30
C ALA A 49 -0.16 -11.99 1.72
N GLU A 50 -0.74 -11.36 2.70
CA GLU A 50 -0.59 -11.67 4.12
C GLU A 50 -1.94 -12.06 4.71
N ALA A 51 -1.92 -12.89 5.75
CA ALA A 51 -3.13 -13.15 6.52
C ALA A 51 -3.60 -11.85 7.20
N GLY A 52 -4.90 -11.74 7.44
CA GLY A 52 -5.44 -10.76 8.37
C GLY A 52 -4.83 -10.94 9.77
N ASP A 53 -5.64 -10.89 10.80
CA ASP A 53 -5.12 -11.15 12.15
C ASP A 53 -4.55 -12.56 12.24
N LYS A 54 -3.32 -12.65 12.76
CA LYS A 54 -2.61 -13.91 12.99
C LYS A 54 -2.20 -14.00 14.44
N ALA A 55 -2.54 -15.12 15.09
CA ALA A 55 -2.12 -15.38 16.46
C ALA A 55 -1.41 -16.71 16.58
N VAL A 56 -0.37 -16.73 17.40
CA VAL A 56 0.29 -17.97 17.85
C VAL A 56 -0.36 -18.38 19.16
N LEU A 57 -0.99 -19.54 19.17
CA LEU A 57 -1.65 -20.08 20.35
C LEU A 57 -0.68 -20.98 21.11
N ALA A 58 -0.59 -20.75 22.41
CA ALA A 58 0.30 -21.46 23.33
C ALA A 58 -0.37 -21.62 24.70
N PHE A 59 -0.05 -22.70 25.41
CA PHE A 59 -0.49 -22.85 26.79
C PHE A 59 0.27 -21.91 27.71
N ARG A 60 -0.39 -21.47 28.78
CA ARG A 60 0.23 -20.65 29.84
C ARG A 60 0.90 -21.48 30.93
N VAL A 61 0.64 -22.78 30.94
CA VAL A 61 1.16 -23.76 31.90
C VAL A 61 1.76 -24.94 31.16
N PRO A 62 2.81 -25.60 31.70
CA PRO A 62 3.42 -26.77 31.07
C PRO A 62 2.60 -28.04 31.28
N GLY A 63 2.86 -29.09 30.50
CA GLY A 63 2.29 -30.41 30.72
C GLY A 63 2.24 -31.24 29.43
N GLN A 64 1.81 -32.50 29.55
CA GLN A 64 1.63 -33.37 28.40
C GLN A 64 0.31 -33.06 27.70
N LEU A 65 0.33 -32.92 26.36
CA LEU A 65 -0.87 -32.82 25.56
C LEU A 65 -1.74 -34.07 25.74
N ASN A 66 -2.99 -33.88 26.10
CA ASN A 66 -3.99 -34.91 26.24
C ASN A 66 -4.82 -35.09 24.99
N SER A 67 -5.16 -33.98 24.33
CA SER A 67 -5.84 -33.98 23.04
C SER A 67 -5.43 -32.77 22.22
N LEU A 68 -5.42 -32.98 20.89
CA LEU A 68 -5.21 -31.95 19.87
C LEU A 68 -6.20 -32.30 18.74
N ASP A 69 -7.41 -31.72 18.87
CA ASP A 69 -8.59 -32.16 18.11
C ASP A 69 -8.81 -31.37 16.82
N VAL A 70 -7.75 -30.72 16.33
CA VAL A 70 -7.77 -29.87 15.13
C VAL A 70 -6.61 -30.21 14.20
N HIS A 71 -6.75 -29.82 12.93
CA HIS A 71 -5.70 -29.98 11.91
C HIS A 71 -5.52 -28.70 11.09
N ALA A 72 -4.38 -28.58 10.42
CA ALA A 72 -4.12 -27.44 9.55
C ALA A 72 -5.15 -27.34 8.42
N GLY A 73 -5.62 -26.13 8.12
CA GLY A 73 -6.69 -25.87 7.18
C GLY A 73 -8.11 -25.94 7.77
N GLN A 74 -8.27 -26.38 9.01
CA GLN A 74 -9.59 -26.48 9.65
C GLN A 74 -10.12 -25.11 10.05
N LEU A 75 -11.40 -24.86 9.76
CA LEU A 75 -12.16 -23.72 10.27
C LEU A 75 -12.53 -23.96 11.73
N VAL A 76 -12.37 -22.93 12.54
CA VAL A 76 -12.71 -22.94 13.96
C VAL A 76 -13.48 -21.67 14.33
N THR A 77 -14.34 -21.77 15.35
CA THR A 77 -15.12 -20.64 15.86
C THR A 77 -14.58 -20.16 17.20
N LYS A 78 -14.80 -18.90 17.52
CA LYS A 78 -14.41 -18.27 18.78
C LYS A 78 -14.90 -19.08 19.98
N GLY A 79 -13.98 -19.38 20.92
CA GLY A 79 -14.27 -20.18 22.11
C GLY A 79 -14.25 -21.68 21.88
N GLN A 80 -14.13 -22.17 20.65
CA GLN A 80 -14.00 -23.60 20.38
C GLN A 80 -12.74 -24.15 21.05
N LEU A 81 -12.88 -25.29 21.76
CA LEU A 81 -11.74 -25.99 22.36
C LEU A 81 -10.89 -26.62 21.25
N LEU A 82 -9.59 -26.32 21.25
CA LEU A 82 -8.64 -26.75 20.21
C LEU A 82 -7.67 -27.82 20.71
N ALA A 83 -7.21 -27.69 21.95
CA ALA A 83 -6.28 -28.63 22.56
C ALA A 83 -6.41 -28.62 24.09
N THR A 84 -6.00 -29.71 24.72
CA THR A 84 -5.96 -29.81 26.19
C THR A 84 -4.64 -30.39 26.65
N ILE A 85 -4.14 -29.91 27.80
CA ILE A 85 -3.09 -30.57 28.60
C ILE A 85 -3.77 -31.46 29.61
N ASN A 86 -3.10 -32.57 30.03
CA ASN A 86 -3.56 -33.41 31.11
C ASN A 86 -3.85 -32.59 32.37
N PRO A 87 -5.11 -32.46 32.81
CA PRO A 87 -5.48 -31.52 33.86
C PRO A 87 -5.35 -32.13 35.27
N ASP A 88 -4.92 -33.38 35.42
CA ASP A 88 -5.08 -34.13 36.70
C ASP A 88 -4.30 -33.50 37.83
N GLU A 89 -3.04 -33.14 37.60
CA GLU A 89 -2.21 -32.46 38.60
C GLU A 89 -2.82 -31.08 39.00
N TYR A 90 -3.21 -30.27 38.00
CA TYR A 90 -3.85 -28.97 38.23
C TYR A 90 -5.19 -29.09 38.98
N ARG A 91 -5.96 -30.10 38.71
CA ARG A 91 -7.22 -30.41 39.40
C ARG A 91 -6.97 -30.77 40.87
N LEU A 92 -5.92 -31.54 41.15
CA LEU A 92 -5.56 -31.88 42.53
C LEU A 92 -5.08 -30.66 43.31
N ILE A 93 -4.23 -29.82 42.72
CA ILE A 93 -3.77 -28.57 43.34
C ILE A 93 -4.95 -27.64 43.61
N GLN A 94 -5.88 -27.50 42.67
CA GLN A 94 -7.09 -26.68 42.86
C GLN A 94 -7.97 -27.23 43.98
N LYS A 95 -8.18 -28.56 44.10
CA LYS A 95 -8.95 -29.15 45.19
C LYS A 95 -8.28 -28.93 46.54
N GLN A 96 -6.97 -29.05 46.62
CA GLN A 96 -6.19 -28.75 47.85
C GLN A 96 -6.37 -27.28 48.29
N ALA A 97 -6.20 -26.34 47.38
CA ALA A 97 -6.41 -24.91 47.65
C ALA A 97 -7.87 -24.61 48.07
N GLN A 98 -8.83 -25.27 47.46
CA GLN A 98 -10.24 -25.17 47.81
C GLN A 98 -10.50 -25.64 49.24
N ALA A 99 -9.94 -26.78 49.64
CA ALA A 99 -10.10 -27.31 51.00
C ALA A 99 -9.47 -26.33 52.05
N GLN A 100 -8.26 -25.81 51.76
CA GLN A 100 -7.60 -24.82 52.62
C GLN A 100 -8.41 -23.53 52.75
N TYR A 101 -8.94 -23.00 51.66
CA TYR A 101 -9.78 -21.80 51.70
C TYR A 101 -11.05 -22.05 52.53
N ARG A 102 -11.73 -23.19 52.41
CA ARG A 102 -12.88 -23.55 53.21
C ARG A 102 -12.59 -23.55 54.70
N LEU A 103 -11.47 -24.17 55.10
CA LEU A 103 -11.03 -24.19 56.51
C LEU A 103 -10.85 -22.76 57.05
N ILE A 104 -10.07 -21.95 56.35
CA ILE A 104 -9.80 -20.56 56.76
C ILE A 104 -11.05 -19.69 56.73
N ASP A 105 -11.96 -19.88 55.76
CA ASP A 105 -13.20 -19.15 55.71
C ASP A 105 -14.13 -19.46 56.92
N VAL A 106 -14.22 -20.74 57.31
CA VAL A 106 -14.94 -21.13 58.54
C VAL A 106 -14.36 -20.50 59.79
N GLN A 107 -13.00 -20.47 59.90
CA GLN A 107 -12.30 -19.81 61.00
C GLN A 107 -12.60 -18.29 61.02
N TYR A 108 -12.50 -17.63 59.89
CA TYR A 108 -12.85 -16.21 59.73
C TYR A 108 -14.31 -15.94 60.15
N GLN A 109 -15.28 -16.73 59.70
CA GLN A 109 -16.68 -16.55 60.05
C GLN A 109 -16.90 -16.69 61.57
N ARG A 110 -16.16 -17.58 62.24
CA ARG A 110 -16.18 -17.71 63.70
C ARG A 110 -15.65 -16.46 64.40
N ILE A 111 -14.45 -15.99 64.01
CA ILE A 111 -13.83 -14.77 64.55
C ILE A 111 -14.71 -13.55 64.30
N LYS A 112 -15.32 -13.44 63.12
CA LYS A 112 -16.24 -12.36 62.77
C LYS A 112 -17.46 -12.33 63.71
N LYS A 113 -18.02 -13.48 64.09
CA LYS A 113 -19.10 -13.57 65.09
C LYS A 113 -18.64 -13.13 66.48
N LEU A 114 -17.50 -13.66 66.97
CA LEU A 114 -16.95 -13.32 68.27
C LEU A 114 -16.55 -11.84 68.39
N ARG A 115 -16.16 -11.18 67.29
CA ARG A 115 -15.90 -9.73 67.26
C ARG A 115 -17.20 -8.94 67.52
N LYS A 116 -18.33 -9.35 67.00
CA LYS A 116 -19.63 -8.69 67.27
C LYS A 116 -19.93 -8.73 68.75
N ASP A 117 -19.56 -9.83 69.40
CA ASP A 117 -19.77 -10.03 70.83
C ASP A 117 -18.63 -9.41 71.68
N LYS A 118 -17.67 -8.68 71.05
CA LYS A 118 -16.49 -8.04 71.68
C LYS A 118 -15.59 -9.04 72.44
N VAL A 119 -15.52 -10.29 72.02
CA VAL A 119 -14.74 -11.38 72.68
C VAL A 119 -13.32 -11.51 72.12
N VAL A 120 -13.05 -10.99 70.92
CA VAL A 120 -11.72 -11.06 70.27
C VAL A 120 -11.16 -9.67 70.03
N SER A 121 -9.78 -9.60 69.94
CA SER A 121 -9.08 -8.36 69.63
C SER A 121 -9.26 -7.94 68.17
N GLU A 122 -9.06 -6.65 67.89
CA GLU A 122 -9.01 -6.12 66.53
C GLU A 122 -7.89 -6.79 65.69
N GLN A 123 -6.76 -7.02 66.31
CA GLN A 123 -5.61 -7.70 65.68
C GLN A 123 -5.96 -9.16 65.25
N ASP A 124 -6.70 -9.91 66.11
CA ASP A 124 -7.14 -11.26 65.73
C ASP A 124 -8.07 -11.25 64.55
N TYR A 125 -9.01 -10.30 64.52
CA TYR A 125 -9.92 -10.12 63.41
C TYR A 125 -9.18 -9.76 62.15
N ASP A 126 -8.29 -8.77 62.17
CA ASP A 126 -7.50 -8.34 60.97
C ASP A 126 -6.63 -9.48 60.46
N SER A 127 -6.02 -10.28 61.36
CA SER A 127 -5.28 -11.47 61.01
C SER A 127 -6.16 -12.52 60.33
N ALA A 128 -7.36 -12.74 60.81
CA ALA A 128 -8.31 -13.67 60.17
C ALA A 128 -8.78 -13.18 58.78
N VAL A 129 -8.99 -11.86 58.62
CA VAL A 129 -9.26 -11.25 57.32
C VAL A 129 -8.12 -11.44 56.35
N ALA A 130 -6.87 -11.17 56.78
CA ALA A 130 -5.69 -11.32 55.92
C ALA A 130 -5.49 -12.79 55.51
N ASN A 131 -5.60 -13.73 56.44
CA ASN A 131 -5.45 -15.17 56.19
C ASN A 131 -6.51 -15.65 55.16
N ARG A 132 -7.75 -15.21 55.31
CA ARG A 132 -8.83 -15.54 54.36
C ARG A 132 -8.54 -14.99 52.95
N LYS A 133 -8.08 -13.75 52.84
CA LYS A 133 -7.68 -13.13 51.54
C LYS A 133 -6.55 -13.90 50.86
N THR A 134 -5.56 -14.30 51.62
CA THR A 134 -4.41 -15.10 51.11
C THR A 134 -4.88 -16.48 50.61
N ALA A 135 -5.65 -17.20 51.41
CA ALA A 135 -6.19 -18.51 51.02
C ALA A 135 -7.10 -18.40 49.77
N LYS A 136 -7.89 -17.33 49.64
CA LYS A 136 -8.71 -17.05 48.46
C LYS A 136 -7.84 -16.80 47.22
N ALA A 137 -6.81 -16.00 47.33
CA ALA A 137 -5.88 -15.74 46.23
C ALA A 137 -5.17 -17.01 45.73
N THR A 138 -4.77 -17.90 46.67
CA THR A 138 -4.18 -19.21 46.31
C THR A 138 -5.15 -20.10 45.57
N LEU A 139 -6.43 -20.14 46.01
CA LEU A 139 -7.47 -20.88 45.29
C LEU A 139 -7.72 -20.30 43.87
N ASP A 140 -7.78 -18.97 43.76
CA ASP A 140 -8.00 -18.31 42.47
C ASP A 140 -6.85 -18.58 41.49
N GLN A 141 -5.61 -18.58 41.98
CA GLN A 141 -4.43 -18.94 41.19
C GLN A 141 -4.48 -20.41 40.71
N ALA A 142 -4.83 -21.35 41.61
CA ALA A 142 -4.95 -22.75 41.24
C ALA A 142 -6.08 -22.98 40.23
N SER A 143 -7.20 -22.26 40.38
CA SER A 143 -8.32 -22.32 39.45
C SER A 143 -7.97 -21.75 38.08
N ALA A 144 -7.22 -20.65 38.04
CA ALA A 144 -6.70 -20.09 36.79
C ALA A 144 -5.74 -21.05 36.09
N ASN A 145 -4.80 -21.65 36.82
CA ASN A 145 -3.87 -22.64 36.25
C ASN A 145 -4.63 -23.84 35.67
N LEU A 146 -5.68 -24.33 36.33
CA LEU A 146 -6.53 -25.39 35.79
C LEU A 146 -7.26 -24.93 34.50
N SER A 147 -7.74 -23.69 34.45
CA SER A 147 -8.37 -23.18 33.22
C SER A 147 -7.37 -23.07 32.06
N TYR A 148 -6.09 -22.77 32.35
CA TYR A 148 -5.01 -22.67 31.36
C TYR A 148 -4.58 -24.03 30.76
N THR A 149 -5.11 -25.16 31.27
CA THR A 149 -4.94 -26.47 30.65
C THR A 149 -5.81 -26.66 29.40
N GLN A 150 -6.69 -25.72 29.11
CA GLN A 150 -7.57 -25.71 27.92
C GLN A 150 -7.15 -24.56 27.00
N LEU A 151 -6.93 -24.88 25.74
CA LEU A 151 -6.60 -23.91 24.70
C LEU A 151 -7.79 -23.75 23.77
N SER A 152 -8.35 -22.54 23.72
CA SER A 152 -9.52 -22.21 22.90
C SER A 152 -9.19 -21.15 21.87
N ALA A 153 -9.96 -21.14 20.76
CA ALA A 153 -9.82 -20.13 19.72
C ALA A 153 -10.24 -18.73 20.23
N PRO A 154 -9.38 -17.70 20.06
CA PRO A 154 -9.68 -16.34 20.50
C PRO A 154 -10.69 -15.63 19.58
N TYR A 155 -10.79 -16.04 18.31
CA TYR A 155 -11.67 -15.51 17.27
C TYR A 155 -12.00 -16.59 16.23
N ASP A 156 -12.93 -16.30 15.33
CA ASP A 156 -13.28 -17.18 14.21
C ASP A 156 -12.14 -17.15 13.16
N GLY A 157 -11.71 -18.32 12.68
CA GLY A 157 -10.58 -18.36 11.76
C GLY A 157 -10.24 -19.75 11.26
N THR A 158 -9.06 -19.87 10.66
CA THR A 158 -8.48 -21.14 10.19
C THR A 158 -7.18 -21.43 10.93
N ILE A 159 -6.96 -22.68 11.28
CA ILE A 159 -5.66 -23.16 11.78
C ILE A 159 -4.69 -23.19 10.61
N SER A 160 -3.68 -22.29 10.60
CA SER A 160 -2.74 -22.17 9.49
C SER A 160 -1.53 -23.09 9.63
N LEU A 161 -1.12 -23.40 10.86
CA LEU A 161 0.04 -24.24 11.15
C LEU A 161 -0.17 -24.95 12.48
N LEU A 162 0.31 -26.17 12.59
CA LEU A 162 0.19 -27.03 13.76
C LEU A 162 1.56 -27.67 14.07
N PRO A 163 2.47 -26.97 14.81
CA PRO A 163 3.80 -27.49 15.10
C PRO A 163 3.84 -28.62 16.13
N ALA A 164 2.85 -28.68 17.06
CA ALA A 164 2.83 -29.65 18.14
C ALA A 164 2.11 -30.95 17.74
N GLU A 165 2.49 -32.05 18.37
CA GLU A 165 1.91 -33.39 18.17
C GLU A 165 1.16 -33.87 19.43
N ASN A 166 0.18 -34.78 19.24
CA ASN A 166 -0.54 -35.37 20.36
C ASN A 166 0.44 -36.11 21.31
N TYR A 167 0.16 -36.00 22.60
CA TYR A 167 0.94 -36.63 23.69
C TYR A 167 2.36 -36.05 23.88
N GLU A 168 2.73 -35.03 23.11
CA GLU A 168 3.97 -34.28 23.33
C GLU A 168 3.94 -33.55 24.68
N TYR A 169 5.08 -33.48 25.36
CA TYR A 169 5.22 -32.63 26.57
C TYR A 169 5.59 -31.24 26.13
N VAL A 170 4.73 -30.27 26.46
CA VAL A 170 4.89 -28.86 26.06
C VAL A 170 5.23 -27.97 27.26
N THR A 171 6.06 -26.94 27.01
CA THR A 171 6.40 -25.95 28.00
C THR A 171 5.47 -24.74 27.91
N ALA A 172 5.41 -23.93 28.98
CA ALA A 172 4.66 -22.68 28.94
C ALA A 172 5.17 -21.75 27.82
N LYS A 173 4.24 -21.17 27.05
CA LYS A 173 4.49 -20.27 25.89
C LYS A 173 5.09 -20.96 24.65
N GLN A 174 5.27 -22.27 24.65
CA GLN A 174 5.65 -23.02 23.45
C GLN A 174 4.53 -22.91 22.39
N PRO A 175 4.83 -22.55 21.12
CA PRO A 175 3.84 -22.52 20.05
C PRO A 175 3.19 -23.88 19.84
N ILE A 176 1.87 -23.94 19.92
CA ILE A 176 1.07 -25.17 19.68
C ILE A 176 0.42 -25.12 18.31
N MET A 177 -0.15 -23.99 17.95
CA MET A 177 -0.79 -23.77 16.66
C MET A 177 -0.85 -22.30 16.31
N HIS A 178 -1.01 -22.03 15.02
CA HIS A 178 -1.25 -20.69 14.51
C HIS A 178 -2.70 -20.62 13.99
N ILE A 179 -3.41 -19.57 14.35
CA ILE A 179 -4.74 -19.25 13.84
C ILE A 179 -4.67 -17.94 13.05
N GLN A 180 -5.44 -17.84 11.98
CA GLN A 180 -5.58 -16.64 11.17
C GLN A 180 -7.03 -16.38 10.82
N THR A 181 -7.40 -15.11 10.67
CA THR A 181 -8.74 -14.71 10.19
C THR A 181 -8.90 -15.03 8.71
N ASN A 182 -10.16 -15.23 8.27
CA ASN A 182 -10.47 -15.63 6.90
C ASN A 182 -11.14 -14.55 6.07
N ASP A 183 -11.62 -13.48 6.68
CA ASP A 183 -12.50 -12.52 6.02
C ASP A 183 -11.70 -11.49 5.21
N ILE A 184 -10.50 -11.16 5.68
CA ILE A 184 -9.64 -10.13 5.11
C ILE A 184 -8.29 -10.73 4.75
N LEU A 185 -7.77 -10.35 3.58
CA LEU A 185 -6.38 -10.51 3.19
C LEU A 185 -5.73 -9.15 3.15
N TYR A 186 -4.53 -9.06 3.68
CA TYR A 186 -3.66 -7.93 3.45
C TYR A 186 -2.76 -8.20 2.26
N VAL A 187 -2.42 -7.13 1.56
CA VAL A 187 -1.44 -7.16 0.47
C VAL A 187 -0.36 -6.16 0.83
N ALA A 188 0.82 -6.67 1.13
CA ALA A 188 1.96 -5.87 1.54
C ALA A 188 2.89 -5.62 0.34
N PHE A 189 3.34 -4.38 0.18
CA PHE A 189 4.35 -4.00 -0.80
C PHE A 189 5.28 -2.92 -0.25
N GLN A 190 6.44 -2.76 -0.89
CA GLN A 190 7.45 -1.78 -0.50
C GLN A 190 7.32 -0.51 -1.33
N LEU A 191 7.11 0.62 -0.65
CA LEU A 191 7.04 1.95 -1.24
C LEU A 191 8.35 2.70 -0.99
N PRO A 192 9.16 3.02 -2.02
CA PRO A 192 10.37 3.82 -1.88
C PRO A 192 10.08 5.22 -1.32
N ASP A 193 10.99 5.75 -0.49
CA ASP A 193 10.86 7.03 0.22
C ASP A 193 10.60 8.22 -0.73
N TYR A 194 11.28 8.28 -1.89
CA TYR A 194 11.14 9.36 -2.87
C TYR A 194 9.73 9.44 -3.50
N LEU A 195 8.93 8.38 -3.37
CA LEU A 195 7.56 8.34 -3.83
C LEU A 195 6.56 8.79 -2.76
N LEU A 196 6.93 8.71 -1.48
CA LEU A 196 6.03 8.97 -0.36
C LEU A 196 5.38 10.37 -0.43
N GLN A 197 6.15 11.40 -0.82
CA GLN A 197 5.65 12.77 -0.95
C GLN A 197 4.61 12.95 -2.08
N ARG A 198 4.56 12.02 -3.03
CA ARG A 198 3.62 12.04 -4.16
C ARG A 198 2.35 11.23 -3.92
N PHE A 199 2.35 10.44 -2.85
CA PHE A 199 1.23 9.61 -2.48
C PHE A 199 0.34 10.32 -1.45
N SER A 200 -0.85 10.74 -1.88
CA SER A 200 -1.94 11.06 -0.97
C SER A 200 -2.81 9.82 -0.87
N PHE A 201 -2.69 9.06 0.20
CA PHE A 201 -3.40 7.79 0.41
C PHE A 201 -4.93 7.92 0.33
N THR A 202 -5.46 9.14 0.42
CA THR A 202 -6.90 9.43 0.30
C THR A 202 -7.40 9.55 -1.13
N GLN A 203 -6.50 9.67 -2.12
CA GLN A 203 -6.85 9.89 -3.53
C GLN A 203 -6.24 8.82 -4.47
N VAL A 204 -5.75 7.73 -3.92
CA VAL A 204 -5.08 6.67 -4.68
C VAL A 204 -6.04 5.51 -4.84
N SER A 205 -6.24 5.06 -6.08
CA SER A 205 -6.86 3.77 -6.35
C SER A 205 -5.78 2.71 -6.51
N ALA A 206 -5.99 1.56 -5.88
CA ALA A 206 -5.05 0.45 -5.97
C ALA A 206 -5.78 -0.85 -6.26
N SER A 207 -5.10 -1.74 -6.97
CA SER A 207 -5.58 -3.09 -7.22
C SER A 207 -4.42 -4.06 -7.26
N VAL A 208 -4.67 -5.31 -6.88
CA VAL A 208 -3.68 -6.39 -6.95
C VAL A 208 -4.06 -7.41 -8.00
N THR A 209 -3.06 -7.91 -8.71
CA THR A 209 -3.15 -9.08 -9.58
C THR A 209 -2.15 -10.10 -9.08
N PHE A 210 -2.62 -11.28 -8.65
CA PHE A 210 -1.75 -12.36 -8.18
C PHE A 210 -1.18 -13.16 -9.35
N ASP A 211 0.06 -13.60 -9.23
CA ASP A 211 0.75 -14.38 -10.27
C ASP A 211 0.01 -15.68 -10.61
N SER A 212 -0.67 -16.28 -9.61
CA SER A 212 -1.52 -17.47 -9.80
C SER A 212 -2.86 -17.18 -10.49
N PHE A 213 -3.28 -15.90 -10.56
CA PHE A 213 -4.55 -15.46 -11.15
C PHE A 213 -4.35 -14.21 -12.01
N PRO A 214 -3.57 -14.29 -13.12
CA PRO A 214 -3.11 -13.12 -13.88
C PRO A 214 -4.23 -12.37 -14.62
N THR A 215 -5.39 -12.95 -14.75
CA THR A 215 -6.55 -12.34 -15.44
C THR A 215 -7.52 -11.64 -14.50
N VAL A 216 -7.34 -11.79 -13.18
CA VAL A 216 -8.24 -11.24 -12.17
C VAL A 216 -7.54 -10.14 -11.38
N SER A 217 -8.14 -8.96 -11.34
CA SER A 217 -7.67 -7.83 -10.55
C SER A 217 -8.63 -7.57 -9.40
N PHE A 218 -8.08 -7.43 -8.19
CA PHE A 218 -8.86 -7.20 -6.97
C PHE A 218 -8.61 -5.77 -6.49
N PRO A 219 -9.68 -5.00 -6.22
CA PRO A 219 -9.52 -3.67 -5.63
C PRO A 219 -8.95 -3.77 -4.22
N LEU A 220 -8.13 -2.80 -3.86
CA LEU A 220 -7.48 -2.70 -2.56
C LEU A 220 -7.90 -1.40 -1.87
N GLU A 221 -8.08 -1.49 -0.55
CA GLU A 221 -8.28 -0.35 0.33
C GLU A 221 -7.02 -0.12 1.17
N PHE A 222 -6.68 1.15 1.41
CA PHE A 222 -5.53 1.48 2.24
C PHE A 222 -5.81 1.10 3.70
N GLU A 223 -4.89 0.38 4.33
CA GLU A 223 -4.98 -0.01 5.73
C GLU A 223 -3.96 0.71 6.59
N GLU A 224 -2.68 0.48 6.33
CA GLU A 224 -1.59 1.08 7.11
C GLU A 224 -0.30 1.25 6.30
N ILE A 225 0.56 2.10 6.81
CA ILE A 225 1.95 2.24 6.34
C ILE A 225 2.87 2.25 7.54
N ASP A 226 3.94 1.48 7.49
CA ASP A 226 4.99 1.53 8.50
C ASP A 226 5.61 2.93 8.53
N THR A 227 5.80 3.49 9.71
CA THR A 227 6.42 4.82 9.88
C THR A 227 7.94 4.74 10.02
N GLU A 228 8.49 3.54 10.11
CA GLU A 228 9.91 3.23 10.13
C GLU A 228 10.30 2.60 8.79
N ALA A 229 11.29 3.20 8.12
CA ALA A 229 11.78 2.67 6.86
C ALA A 229 12.67 1.44 7.09
N ASP A 230 12.58 0.44 6.23
CA ASP A 230 13.56 -0.63 6.16
C ASP A 230 14.94 -0.05 5.82
N SER A 231 15.91 -0.26 6.71
CA SER A 231 17.25 0.34 6.62
C SER A 231 18.06 -0.18 5.43
N LYS A 232 17.71 -1.32 4.84
CA LYS A 232 18.43 -1.93 3.71
C LYS A 232 17.90 -1.44 2.36
N THR A 233 16.58 -1.21 2.28
CA THR A 233 15.90 -0.88 1.03
C THR A 233 15.48 0.59 0.94
N SER A 234 15.56 1.36 2.05
CA SER A 234 15.05 2.74 2.16
C SER A 234 13.61 2.85 1.67
N SER A 235 12.79 1.88 2.05
CA SER A 235 11.38 1.81 1.67
C SER A 235 10.49 1.59 2.88
N TYR A 236 9.23 1.98 2.74
CA TYR A 236 8.20 1.79 3.75
C TYR A 236 7.28 0.66 3.34
N THR A 237 6.91 -0.21 4.29
CA THR A 237 5.91 -1.23 4.03
C THR A 237 4.53 -0.59 4.02
N VAL A 238 3.82 -0.75 2.91
CA VAL A 238 2.41 -0.37 2.79
C VAL A 238 1.58 -1.63 2.80
N LYS A 239 0.57 -1.67 3.67
CA LYS A 239 -0.43 -2.73 3.70
C LYS A 239 -1.76 -2.18 3.22
N MET A 240 -2.35 -2.91 2.30
CA MET A 240 -3.67 -2.66 1.78
C MET A 240 -4.55 -3.87 2.06
N SER A 241 -5.82 -3.65 2.32
CA SER A 241 -6.77 -4.69 2.64
C SER A 241 -7.68 -5.02 1.45
N MET A 242 -8.11 -6.27 1.37
CA MET A 242 -9.16 -6.73 0.46
C MET A 242 -10.01 -7.81 1.12
N PRO A 243 -11.31 -7.90 0.82
CA PRO A 243 -12.11 -9.04 1.19
C PRO A 243 -11.53 -10.31 0.55
N ARG A 244 -11.42 -11.38 1.33
CA ARG A 244 -10.93 -12.66 0.78
C ARG A 244 -11.98 -13.27 -0.14
N PRO A 245 -11.67 -13.52 -1.43
CA PRO A 245 -12.60 -14.18 -2.35
C PRO A 245 -12.89 -15.62 -1.90
N LYS A 246 -14.15 -15.99 -1.80
CA LYS A 246 -14.55 -17.33 -1.34
C LYS A 246 -14.35 -18.41 -2.40
N ASP A 247 -14.43 -18.01 -3.68
CA ASP A 247 -14.39 -18.92 -4.83
C ASP A 247 -12.98 -19.14 -5.39
N LEU A 248 -12.00 -18.36 -4.90
CA LEU A 248 -10.61 -18.44 -5.34
C LEU A 248 -9.72 -18.79 -4.15
N GLY A 249 -8.88 -19.79 -4.33
CA GLY A 249 -7.97 -20.30 -3.31
C GLY A 249 -6.77 -19.38 -3.05
N ILE A 250 -7.00 -18.06 -2.81
CA ILE A 250 -5.92 -17.12 -2.49
C ILE A 250 -5.48 -17.36 -1.05
N LEU A 251 -4.20 -17.72 -0.89
CA LEU A 251 -3.59 -18.00 0.39
C LEU A 251 -2.54 -16.94 0.75
N PRO A 252 -2.35 -16.64 2.04
CA PRO A 252 -1.21 -15.86 2.50
C PRO A 252 0.11 -16.47 2.00
N GLY A 253 1.04 -15.58 1.62
CA GLY A 253 2.30 -15.97 0.99
C GLY A 253 2.30 -15.94 -0.54
N MET A 254 1.14 -15.86 -1.20
CA MET A 254 1.08 -15.72 -2.65
C MET A 254 1.62 -14.38 -3.10
N SER A 255 2.45 -14.40 -4.16
CA SER A 255 3.02 -13.21 -4.78
C SER A 255 2.10 -12.64 -5.85
N GLY A 256 2.26 -11.34 -6.10
CA GLY A 256 1.51 -10.62 -7.12
C GLY A 256 2.05 -9.22 -7.34
N GLN A 257 1.33 -8.43 -8.11
CA GLN A 257 1.68 -7.05 -8.39
C GLN A 257 0.53 -6.13 -7.97
N VAL A 258 0.85 -5.13 -7.17
CA VAL A 258 -0.07 -4.03 -6.85
C VAL A 258 0.12 -2.93 -7.89
N LYS A 259 -0.97 -2.62 -8.60
CA LYS A 259 -1.07 -1.46 -9.46
C LYS A 259 -1.65 -0.31 -8.65
N VAL A 260 -0.84 0.71 -8.42
CA VAL A 260 -1.26 1.94 -7.76
C VAL A 260 -1.46 3.00 -8.82
N THR A 261 -2.65 3.57 -8.88
CA THR A 261 -3.03 4.62 -9.82
C THR A 261 -3.20 5.92 -9.05
N ILE A 262 -2.43 6.91 -9.47
CA ILE A 262 -2.43 8.25 -8.87
C ILE A 262 -3.02 9.19 -9.91
N PRO A 263 -4.06 9.95 -9.60
CA PRO A 263 -4.53 10.99 -10.48
C PRO A 263 -3.41 12.03 -10.64
N LYS A 264 -2.93 12.20 -11.84
CA LYS A 264 -2.02 13.29 -12.19
C LYS A 264 -2.90 14.50 -12.46
N GLY A 265 -3.23 15.23 -11.41
CA GLY A 265 -4.06 16.43 -11.54
C GLY A 265 -3.43 17.45 -12.47
N GLY A 266 -4.21 17.87 -13.47
CA GLY A 266 -3.96 19.01 -14.32
C GLY A 266 -3.08 18.76 -15.54
N SER A 267 -3.30 19.61 -16.54
CA SER A 267 -2.57 19.65 -17.80
C SER A 267 -1.06 19.84 -17.62
N GLU A 268 -0.28 19.36 -18.57
CA GLU A 268 1.17 19.58 -18.56
C GLU A 268 1.51 21.09 -18.67
N LYS A 269 2.58 21.48 -17.95
CA LYS A 269 3.04 22.85 -17.95
C LYS A 269 3.67 23.19 -19.31
N LEU A 270 3.10 24.16 -20.03
CA LEU A 270 3.66 24.58 -21.31
C LEU A 270 4.97 25.36 -21.13
N PRO A 271 5.98 25.10 -21.99
CA PRO A 271 7.21 25.88 -22.02
C PRO A 271 6.91 27.32 -22.51
N LEU A 272 7.58 28.30 -21.96
CA LEU A 272 7.41 29.70 -22.37
C LEU A 272 7.68 29.90 -23.87
N SER A 273 8.57 29.10 -24.46
CA SER A 273 8.90 29.14 -25.89
C SER A 273 7.78 28.66 -26.82
N ALA A 274 6.72 28.05 -26.27
CA ALA A 274 5.55 27.64 -27.03
C ALA A 274 4.41 28.65 -26.98
N ILE A 275 4.52 29.64 -26.08
CA ILE A 275 3.46 30.61 -25.77
C ILE A 275 3.76 31.91 -26.51
N GLU A 276 2.78 32.39 -27.24
CA GLU A 276 2.77 33.71 -27.86
C GLU A 276 1.71 34.55 -27.16
N GLN A 277 2.08 35.79 -26.75
CA GLN A 277 1.16 36.69 -26.10
C GLN A 277 0.89 37.89 -27.01
N ASP A 278 -0.37 38.14 -27.26
CA ASP A 278 -0.81 39.29 -28.07
C ASP A 278 -1.90 40.06 -27.30
N GLY A 279 -1.50 41.18 -26.70
CA GLY A 279 -2.32 41.89 -25.72
C GLY A 279 -2.66 41.02 -24.51
N ASP A 280 -3.93 40.87 -24.19
CA ASP A 280 -4.42 40.08 -23.06
C ASP A 280 -4.69 38.60 -23.45
N THR A 281 -4.50 38.21 -24.71
CA THR A 281 -4.80 36.88 -25.19
C THR A 281 -3.52 36.05 -25.38
N THR A 282 -3.56 34.84 -24.88
CA THR A 282 -2.46 33.86 -25.01
C THR A 282 -2.74 32.91 -26.15
N TYR A 283 -1.76 32.70 -27.01
CA TYR A 283 -1.85 31.83 -28.17
C TYR A 283 -0.79 30.74 -28.16
N VAL A 284 -1.10 29.62 -28.82
CA VAL A 284 -0.14 28.58 -29.20
C VAL A 284 -0.33 28.20 -30.65
N TRP A 285 0.70 27.62 -31.25
CA TRP A 285 0.65 27.11 -32.61
C TRP A 285 0.37 25.61 -32.58
N ARG A 286 -0.91 25.23 -32.89
CA ARG A 286 -1.33 23.84 -33.03
C ARG A 286 -0.83 23.28 -34.37
N VAL A 287 -0.41 22.02 -34.38
CA VAL A 287 0.08 21.35 -35.59
C VAL A 287 -0.93 20.27 -35.98
N SER A 288 -1.44 20.32 -37.20
CA SER A 288 -2.32 19.28 -37.73
C SER A 288 -1.54 18.01 -38.10
N GLU A 289 -2.26 16.90 -38.39
CA GLU A 289 -1.66 15.64 -38.87
C GLU A 289 -0.88 15.84 -40.19
N GLN A 290 -1.25 16.85 -41.02
CA GLN A 290 -0.57 17.17 -42.25
C GLN A 290 0.64 18.10 -42.05
N GLY A 291 0.93 18.50 -40.81
CA GLY A 291 2.04 19.38 -40.44
C GLY A 291 1.74 20.87 -40.70
N ILE A 292 0.47 21.26 -40.82
CA ILE A 292 0.06 22.65 -41.00
C ILE A 292 -0.17 23.28 -39.63
N VAL A 293 0.32 24.50 -39.40
CA VAL A 293 0.17 25.23 -38.16
C VAL A 293 -1.05 26.15 -38.19
N GLU A 294 -1.72 26.22 -37.06
CA GLU A 294 -2.90 27.05 -36.81
C GLU A 294 -2.71 27.79 -35.47
N LYS A 295 -2.97 29.09 -35.44
CA LYS A 295 -2.86 29.91 -34.24
C LYS A 295 -4.12 29.80 -33.39
N ILE A 296 -4.00 29.19 -32.19
CA ILE A 296 -5.15 28.89 -31.32
C ILE A 296 -5.01 29.70 -30.02
N ALA A 297 -6.10 30.39 -29.64
CA ALA A 297 -6.20 31.06 -28.35
C ALA A 297 -6.41 30.00 -27.24
N ILE A 298 -5.68 30.16 -26.15
CA ILE A 298 -5.74 29.26 -25.00
C ILE A 298 -5.85 30.05 -23.70
N GLU A 299 -6.42 29.40 -22.68
CA GLU A 299 -6.38 29.89 -21.32
C GLU A 299 -5.42 29.05 -20.48
N LEU A 300 -4.58 29.73 -19.70
CA LEU A 300 -3.59 29.10 -18.80
C LEU A 300 -3.85 29.53 -17.36
N ASN A 301 -3.62 28.59 -16.43
CA ASN A 301 -3.54 28.94 -15.00
C ASN A 301 -2.19 29.58 -14.65
N GLU A 302 -2.04 30.02 -13.39
CA GLU A 302 -0.79 30.62 -12.88
C GLU A 302 0.44 29.70 -13.03
N LYS A 303 0.23 28.38 -13.10
CA LYS A 303 1.28 27.39 -13.30
C LYS A 303 1.56 27.11 -14.79
N ARG A 304 0.94 27.84 -15.70
CA ARG A 304 1.02 27.66 -17.17
C ARG A 304 0.50 26.31 -17.64
N GLN A 305 -0.52 25.78 -17.00
CA GLN A 305 -1.22 24.58 -17.41
C GLN A 305 -2.46 25.00 -18.21
N VAL A 306 -2.78 24.26 -19.27
CA VAL A 306 -3.91 24.56 -20.13
C VAL A 306 -5.23 24.32 -19.39
N ILE A 307 -6.09 25.36 -19.35
CA ILE A 307 -7.45 25.31 -18.83
C ILE A 307 -8.43 25.04 -19.98
N SER A 308 -8.26 25.76 -21.09
CA SER A 308 -9.12 25.65 -22.27
C SER A 308 -8.37 25.99 -23.57
N GLY A 309 -8.93 25.62 -24.70
CA GLY A 309 -8.41 25.93 -26.04
C GLY A 309 -7.60 24.80 -26.70
N LEU A 310 -7.19 23.76 -26.00
CA LEU A 310 -6.54 22.56 -26.55
C LEU A 310 -7.19 21.31 -26.02
N ASN A 311 -7.20 20.27 -26.83
CA ASN A 311 -7.61 18.92 -26.44
C ASN A 311 -6.40 18.07 -26.06
N ASP A 312 -6.66 16.97 -25.36
CA ASP A 312 -5.60 16.02 -25.04
C ASP A 312 -4.98 15.41 -26.28
N SER A 313 -3.66 15.16 -26.20
CA SER A 313 -2.88 14.56 -27.29
C SER A 313 -2.73 15.46 -28.54
N GLU A 314 -3.19 16.69 -28.55
CA GLU A 314 -2.90 17.62 -29.63
C GLU A 314 -1.41 17.98 -29.68
N GLN A 315 -0.91 18.24 -30.87
CA GLN A 315 0.47 18.65 -31.09
C GLN A 315 0.58 20.15 -31.22
N ILE A 316 1.57 20.72 -30.53
CA ILE A 316 1.88 22.16 -30.62
C ILE A 316 3.37 22.37 -30.93
N VAL A 317 3.68 23.53 -31.47
CA VAL A 317 5.07 23.99 -31.62
C VAL A 317 5.60 24.43 -30.26
N SER A 318 6.60 23.72 -29.74
CA SER A 318 7.23 24.03 -28.43
C SER A 318 8.39 25.02 -28.52
N SER A 319 8.97 25.22 -29.70
CA SER A 319 10.04 26.18 -29.95
C SER A 319 10.16 26.47 -31.44
N GLY A 320 10.54 27.71 -31.79
CA GLY A 320 10.62 28.18 -33.19
C GLY A 320 9.33 28.85 -33.66
N ILE A 321 8.54 29.40 -32.73
CA ILE A 321 7.26 30.06 -33.05
C ILE A 321 7.44 31.40 -33.76
N SER A 322 8.59 32.08 -33.59
CA SER A 322 8.84 33.36 -34.20
C SER A 322 8.84 33.27 -35.74
N GLY A 323 7.92 34.01 -36.37
CA GLY A 323 7.75 34.02 -37.82
C GLY A 323 7.02 32.82 -38.37
N LEU A 324 6.19 32.13 -37.58
CA LEU A 324 5.16 31.23 -38.07
C LEU A 324 3.97 32.05 -38.52
N GLU A 325 3.38 31.67 -39.64
CA GLU A 325 2.14 32.24 -40.18
C GLU A 325 1.09 31.12 -40.26
N GLU A 326 -0.18 31.51 -40.15
CA GLU A 326 -1.30 30.58 -40.23
C GLU A 326 -1.32 29.85 -41.59
N GLY A 327 -1.48 28.54 -41.56
CA GLY A 327 -1.44 27.69 -42.75
C GLY A 327 -0.03 27.28 -43.20
N MET A 328 1.03 27.76 -42.56
CA MET A 328 2.41 27.37 -42.88
C MET A 328 2.64 25.91 -42.55
N LYS A 329 3.44 25.20 -43.37
CA LYS A 329 3.82 23.82 -43.15
C LYS A 329 5.09 23.71 -42.32
N VAL A 330 5.02 22.93 -41.23
CA VAL A 330 6.18 22.63 -40.37
C VAL A 330 6.54 21.16 -40.43
N ARG A 331 7.79 20.85 -40.17
CA ARG A 331 8.28 19.49 -39.95
C ARG A 331 8.96 19.39 -38.61
N LYS A 332 8.91 18.19 -38.01
CA LYS A 332 9.59 17.94 -36.74
C LYS A 332 11.10 18.15 -36.88
N TRP A 333 11.63 19.06 -36.07
CA TRP A 333 13.07 19.27 -35.99
C TRP A 333 13.75 18.03 -35.37
N VAL A 334 14.71 17.47 -36.08
CA VAL A 334 15.55 16.37 -35.60
C VAL A 334 16.97 16.94 -35.46
N LYS A 335 17.59 16.74 -34.29
CA LYS A 335 18.97 17.11 -34.08
C LYS A 335 19.85 16.26 -35.01
N GLU A 336 20.39 16.84 -36.04
CA GLU A 336 21.43 16.17 -36.83
C GLU A 336 22.62 15.91 -35.90
N ARG A 337 23.01 14.66 -35.75
CA ARG A 337 24.23 14.31 -35.05
C ARG A 337 25.36 14.86 -35.91
N GLY A 338 25.96 15.98 -35.49
CA GLY A 338 27.18 16.48 -36.10
C GLY A 338 28.25 15.43 -36.04
N LEU A 339 28.99 15.33 -37.14
CA LEU A 339 30.23 14.58 -37.30
C LEU A 339 31.24 14.96 -36.22
#